data_4e1c42079b7e56d40529fa602fe1d675
#
_entry.id   4e1c42079b7e56d40529fa602fe1d675
#
_cell.length_a   1.000
_cell.length_b   1.000
_cell.length_c   1.000
_cell.angle_alpha   90.00
_cell.angle_beta   90.00
_cell.angle_gamma   90.00
#
_symmetry.space_group_name_H-M   'P 1'
#
loop_
_entity.id
_entity.type
_entity.pdbx_description
1 polymer ?
#
loop_
_entity_poly.entity_id
_entity_poly.type
_entity_poly.pdbx_seq_one_letter_code
_entity_poly.pdbx_strand_id
1 'polypeptide(L)'
;MYEKAQLAFENYMKNYDLTNPLISLKYKHTYKVVELMGELSFRLNLNKEDMILAKVIGLLHDIGRFEQIKEYNIISDKKTNMDHAEYGYQYLFLEHHIEDFGINEESTEAIIIGKSILNHNKYKIDTNLMRRELLFTKMIRDMDKVDIFRVLALKNNEVFKASEVTEGVLKEFSLEHSIDNNTVKTDTDKVLLVLAFIFDINFEESFDILVNTDNFDFYLSMVEVALDSEKLWKKVREICFDKINRGLENE
;
A
#
# COMPACT_ATOMS: atom_id res chain seq x y z
N MET A 1 -12.29 8.72 18.40
CA MET A 1 -12.26 8.76 16.92
C MET A 1 -12.24 7.35 16.34
N TYR A 2 -11.19 6.55 16.50
CA TYR A 2 -11.05 5.24 15.83
C TYR A 2 -12.24 4.29 16.04
N GLU A 3 -12.72 4.09 17.26
CA GLU A 3 -13.85 3.19 17.54
C GLU A 3 -15.12 3.56 16.78
N LYS A 4 -15.42 4.87 16.63
CA LYS A 4 -16.55 5.34 15.84
C LYS A 4 -16.35 5.08 14.35
N ALA A 5 -15.15 5.37 13.83
CA ALA A 5 -14.80 5.13 12.44
C ALA A 5 -14.84 3.62 12.11
N GLN A 6 -14.38 2.77 13.02
CA GLN A 6 -14.43 1.32 12.85
C GLN A 6 -15.88 0.81 12.80
N LEU A 7 -16.76 1.27 13.69
CA LEU A 7 -18.18 0.90 13.67
C LEU A 7 -18.86 1.34 12.37
N ALA A 8 -18.56 2.54 11.89
CA ALA A 8 -19.07 3.04 10.61
C ALA A 8 -18.53 2.23 9.43
N PHE A 9 -17.25 1.85 9.45
CA PHE A 9 -16.66 0.97 8.44
C PHE A 9 -17.34 -0.41 8.41
N GLU A 10 -17.60 -1.02 9.56
CA GLU A 10 -18.36 -2.28 9.64
C GLU A 10 -19.78 -2.13 9.07
N ASN A 11 -20.44 -0.99 9.30
CA ASN A 11 -21.74 -0.70 8.71
C ASN A 11 -21.65 -0.51 7.18
N TYR A 12 -20.62 0.18 6.70
CA TYR A 12 -20.33 0.33 5.27
C TYR A 12 -20.10 -1.04 4.61
N MET A 13 -19.36 -1.94 5.27
CA MET A 13 -19.07 -3.28 4.77
C MET A 13 -20.29 -4.19 4.64
N LYS A 14 -21.42 -3.89 5.31
CA LYS A 14 -22.67 -4.63 5.11
C LYS A 14 -23.24 -4.53 3.69
N ASN A 15 -22.79 -3.54 2.90
CA ASN A 15 -23.17 -3.38 1.49
C ASN A 15 -22.37 -4.29 0.53
N TYR A 16 -21.44 -5.08 1.06
CA TYR A 16 -20.50 -5.89 0.27
C TYR A 16 -20.54 -7.34 0.69
N ASP A 17 -20.39 -8.23 -0.29
CA ASP A 17 -20.39 -9.67 -0.07
C ASP A 17 -19.00 -10.16 0.38
N LEU A 18 -18.85 -10.44 1.67
CA LEU A 18 -17.61 -10.97 2.25
C LEU A 18 -17.28 -12.40 1.78
N THR A 19 -18.20 -13.10 1.10
CA THR A 19 -17.90 -14.40 0.47
C THR A 19 -17.15 -14.22 -0.85
N ASN A 20 -17.17 -13.02 -1.46
CA ASN A 20 -16.32 -12.70 -2.60
C ASN A 20 -14.85 -12.67 -2.15
N PRO A 21 -13.97 -13.48 -2.75
CA PRO A 21 -12.57 -13.59 -2.32
C PRO A 21 -11.80 -12.27 -2.38
N LEU A 22 -12.11 -11.38 -3.35
CA LEU A 22 -11.43 -10.10 -3.50
C LEU A 22 -11.89 -9.10 -2.42
N ILE A 23 -13.19 -9.07 -2.10
CA ILE A 23 -13.73 -8.28 -0.99
C ILE A 23 -13.13 -8.75 0.33
N SER A 24 -13.15 -10.08 0.60
CA SER A 24 -12.56 -10.66 1.79
C SER A 24 -11.07 -10.37 1.92
N LEU A 25 -10.33 -10.42 0.80
CA LEU A 25 -8.91 -10.08 0.76
C LEU A 25 -8.66 -8.63 1.17
N LYS A 26 -9.41 -7.69 0.58
CA LYS A 26 -9.27 -6.25 0.86
C LYS A 26 -9.75 -5.89 2.26
N TYR A 27 -10.78 -6.52 2.76
CA TYR A 27 -11.22 -6.37 4.16
C TYR A 27 -10.10 -6.76 5.15
N LYS A 28 -9.48 -7.91 4.95
CA LYS A 28 -8.35 -8.37 5.78
C LYS A 28 -7.11 -7.47 5.64
N HIS A 29 -6.83 -7.02 4.43
CA HIS A 29 -5.76 -6.07 4.14
C HIS A 29 -5.98 -4.76 4.88
N THR A 30 -7.15 -4.17 4.81
CA THR A 30 -7.50 -2.93 5.52
C THR A 30 -7.20 -3.03 7.03
N TYR A 31 -7.63 -4.10 7.69
CA TYR A 31 -7.35 -4.28 9.12
C TYR A 31 -5.88 -4.52 9.42
N LYS A 32 -5.17 -5.22 8.53
CA LYS A 32 -3.72 -5.38 8.70
C LYS A 32 -2.98 -4.06 8.55
N VAL A 33 -3.38 -3.23 7.59
CA VAL A 33 -2.81 -1.87 7.45
C VAL A 33 -3.12 -1.00 8.67
N VAL A 34 -4.31 -1.12 9.30
CA VAL A 34 -4.62 -0.45 10.58
C VAL A 34 -3.64 -0.87 11.68
N GLU A 35 -3.35 -2.16 11.82
CA GLU A 35 -2.37 -2.66 12.80
C GLU A 35 -0.97 -2.08 12.53
N LEU A 36 -0.52 -2.15 11.28
CA LEU A 36 0.79 -1.65 10.86
C LEU A 36 0.93 -0.14 11.04
N MET A 37 -0.11 0.64 10.73
CA MET A 37 -0.16 2.08 10.97
C MET A 37 -0.06 2.39 12.47
N GLY A 38 -0.71 1.59 13.32
CA GLY A 38 -0.58 1.69 14.77
C GLY A 38 0.83 1.37 15.25
N GLU A 39 1.46 0.33 14.74
CA GLU A 39 2.83 -0.06 15.06
C GLU A 39 3.84 1.01 14.61
N LEU A 40 3.76 1.47 13.36
CA LEU A 40 4.63 2.50 12.84
C LEU A 40 4.49 3.81 13.63
N SER A 41 3.26 4.24 13.94
CA SER A 41 3.03 5.45 14.73
C SER A 41 3.62 5.37 16.15
N PHE A 42 3.62 4.18 16.76
CA PHE A 42 4.26 3.94 18.04
C PHE A 42 5.80 4.01 17.92
N ARG A 43 6.38 3.38 16.92
CA ARG A 43 7.85 3.41 16.68
C ARG A 43 8.35 4.82 16.37
N LEU A 44 7.57 5.62 15.63
CA LEU A 44 7.84 7.04 15.34
C LEU A 44 7.59 7.96 16.56
N ASN A 45 7.26 7.41 17.73
CA ASN A 45 6.98 8.15 18.96
C ASN A 45 5.92 9.26 18.78
N LEU A 46 4.88 9.02 17.99
CA LEU A 46 3.80 9.96 17.81
C LEU A 46 2.95 10.09 19.09
N ASN A 47 2.31 11.24 19.28
CA ASN A 47 1.36 11.43 20.36
C ASN A 47 0.10 10.56 20.17
N LYS A 48 -0.73 10.44 21.22
CA LYS A 48 -1.90 9.55 21.22
C LYS A 48 -2.94 9.93 20.15
N GLU A 49 -3.13 11.22 19.90
CA GLU A 49 -4.07 11.73 18.90
C GLU A 49 -3.62 11.34 17.49
N ASP A 50 -2.33 11.49 17.19
CA ASP A 50 -1.74 11.11 15.92
C ASP A 50 -1.70 9.59 15.71
N MET A 51 -1.50 8.80 16.78
CA MET A 51 -1.62 7.33 16.70
C MET A 51 -3.05 6.89 16.35
N ILE A 52 -4.05 7.57 16.90
CA ILE A 52 -5.46 7.32 16.56
C ILE A 52 -5.75 7.71 15.11
N LEU A 53 -5.26 8.88 14.67
CA LEU A 53 -5.41 9.35 13.31
C LEU A 53 -4.76 8.41 12.29
N ALA A 54 -3.56 7.90 12.59
CA ALA A 54 -2.88 6.90 11.77
C ALA A 54 -3.75 5.67 11.52
N LYS A 55 -4.38 5.13 12.57
CA LYS A 55 -5.29 3.98 12.45
C LYS A 55 -6.53 4.29 11.62
N VAL A 56 -7.08 5.49 11.74
CA VAL A 56 -8.24 5.92 10.93
C VAL A 56 -7.86 6.02 9.45
N ILE A 57 -6.69 6.57 9.14
CA ILE A 57 -6.18 6.65 7.77
C ILE A 57 -5.99 5.23 7.22
N GLY A 58 -5.39 4.32 7.98
CA GLY A 58 -5.27 2.91 7.59
C GLY A 58 -6.61 2.23 7.32
N LEU A 59 -7.65 2.57 8.08
CA LEU A 59 -9.00 2.03 7.91
C LEU A 59 -9.68 2.53 6.63
N LEU A 60 -9.45 3.78 6.23
CA LEU A 60 -10.18 4.44 5.16
C LEU A 60 -9.42 4.52 3.83
N HIS A 61 -8.10 4.21 3.80
CA HIS A 61 -7.27 4.44 2.61
C HIS A 61 -7.79 3.76 1.35
N ASP A 62 -8.34 2.58 1.47
CA ASP A 62 -8.79 1.71 0.38
C ASP A 62 -10.33 1.59 0.29
N ILE A 63 -11.08 2.52 0.92
CA ILE A 63 -12.54 2.44 0.99
C ILE A 63 -13.18 2.35 -0.40
N GLY A 64 -12.63 3.02 -1.40
CA GLY A 64 -13.11 2.97 -2.79
C GLY A 64 -12.85 1.64 -3.50
N ARG A 65 -11.94 0.78 -2.98
CA ARG A 65 -11.69 -0.55 -3.56
C ARG A 65 -12.90 -1.48 -3.46
N PHE A 66 -13.69 -1.34 -2.43
CA PHE A 66 -14.86 -2.20 -2.24
C PHE A 66 -15.90 -1.97 -3.33
N GLU A 67 -16.16 -0.72 -3.71
CA GLU A 67 -17.07 -0.43 -4.83
C GLU A 67 -16.47 -0.85 -6.18
N GLN A 68 -15.17 -0.61 -6.40
CA GLN A 68 -14.48 -1.08 -7.60
C GLN A 68 -14.60 -2.61 -7.77
N ILE A 69 -14.41 -3.38 -6.69
CA ILE A 69 -14.53 -4.83 -6.74
C ILE A 69 -15.98 -5.25 -6.98
N LYS A 70 -16.95 -4.62 -6.31
CA LYS A 70 -18.38 -4.91 -6.45
C LYS A 70 -18.84 -4.69 -7.89
N GLU A 71 -18.38 -3.60 -8.53
CA GLU A 71 -18.79 -3.25 -9.88
C GLU A 71 -18.07 -4.09 -10.95
N TYR A 72 -16.76 -4.28 -10.81
CA TYR A 72 -15.91 -4.87 -11.87
C TYR A 72 -15.35 -6.26 -11.54
N ASN A 73 -15.44 -6.71 -10.28
CA ASN A 73 -14.80 -7.93 -9.76
C ASN A 73 -13.29 -7.99 -10.07
N ILE A 74 -12.60 -6.85 -10.04
CA ILE A 74 -11.16 -6.68 -10.33
C ILE A 74 -10.56 -5.69 -9.34
N ILE A 75 -9.27 -5.90 -8.96
CA ILE A 75 -8.43 -4.96 -8.22
C ILE A 75 -7.41 -4.37 -9.21
N SER A 76 -7.82 -3.37 -10.00
CA SER A 76 -6.92 -2.70 -10.95
C SER A 76 -7.52 -1.41 -11.49
N ASP A 77 -6.98 -0.27 -11.08
CA ASP A 77 -7.42 1.05 -11.56
C ASP A 77 -7.28 1.17 -13.09
N LYS A 78 -6.15 0.66 -13.64
CA LYS A 78 -5.89 0.67 -15.08
C LYS A 78 -6.92 -0.10 -15.90
N LYS A 79 -7.40 -1.26 -15.41
CA LYS A 79 -8.37 -2.09 -16.15
C LYS A 79 -9.80 -1.60 -16.00
N THR A 80 -10.12 -0.99 -14.86
CA THR A 80 -11.47 -0.48 -14.57
C THR A 80 -11.65 0.97 -15.03
N ASN A 81 -10.55 1.68 -15.30
CA ASN A 81 -10.53 3.13 -15.50
C ASN A 81 -11.16 3.90 -14.33
N MET A 82 -11.07 3.33 -13.13
CA MET A 82 -11.57 3.89 -11.87
C MET A 82 -10.39 3.95 -10.89
N ASP A 83 -9.92 5.14 -10.57
CA ASP A 83 -8.95 5.34 -9.49
C ASP A 83 -9.69 5.19 -8.15
N HIS A 84 -9.32 4.15 -7.39
CA HIS A 84 -9.97 3.84 -6.12
C HIS A 84 -9.72 4.89 -5.04
N ALA A 85 -8.57 5.57 -5.08
CA ALA A 85 -8.26 6.62 -4.12
C ALA A 85 -9.09 7.88 -4.38
N GLU A 86 -9.21 8.28 -5.65
CA GLU A 86 -10.10 9.38 -6.05
C GLU A 86 -11.57 9.05 -5.74
N TYR A 87 -12.03 7.84 -6.04
CA TYR A 87 -13.38 7.41 -5.69
C TYR A 87 -13.61 7.42 -4.16
N GLY A 88 -12.67 6.87 -3.39
CA GLY A 88 -12.75 6.89 -1.93
C GLY A 88 -12.80 8.32 -1.36
N TYR A 89 -12.02 9.23 -1.93
CA TYR A 89 -12.07 10.65 -1.56
C TYR A 89 -13.41 11.28 -1.94
N GLN A 90 -13.94 11.02 -3.14
CA GLN A 90 -15.25 11.52 -3.57
C GLN A 90 -16.32 11.05 -2.60
N TYR A 91 -16.40 9.75 -2.31
CA TYR A 91 -17.36 9.18 -1.38
C TYR A 91 -17.29 9.84 0.00
N LEU A 92 -16.08 9.95 0.57
CA LEU A 92 -15.93 10.48 1.92
C LEU A 92 -16.17 11.98 2.02
N PHE A 93 -15.67 12.78 1.07
CA PHE A 93 -15.59 14.24 1.19
C PHE A 93 -16.53 15.00 0.25
N LEU A 94 -16.74 14.54 -1.00
CA LEU A 94 -17.66 15.25 -1.91
C LEU A 94 -19.11 14.82 -1.70
N GLU A 95 -19.33 13.61 -1.22
CA GLU A 95 -20.65 13.09 -0.84
C GLU A 95 -20.93 13.18 0.68
N HIS A 96 -20.00 13.82 1.42
CA HIS A 96 -20.11 14.14 2.86
C HIS A 96 -20.23 12.94 3.80
N HIS A 97 -19.79 11.75 3.40
CA HIS A 97 -19.85 10.55 4.25
C HIS A 97 -18.79 10.51 5.35
N ILE A 98 -17.78 11.40 5.36
CA ILE A 98 -16.74 11.43 6.39
C ILE A 98 -17.33 11.64 7.80
N GLU A 99 -18.45 12.34 7.91
CA GLU A 99 -19.13 12.58 9.18
C GLU A 99 -19.79 11.32 9.73
N ASP A 100 -20.23 10.38 8.88
CA ASP A 100 -20.74 9.07 9.29
C ASP A 100 -19.66 8.27 10.06
N PHE A 101 -18.38 8.50 9.73
CA PHE A 101 -17.23 7.91 10.43
C PHE A 101 -16.87 8.66 11.72
N GLY A 102 -17.65 9.65 12.13
CA GLY A 102 -17.46 10.44 13.35
C GLY A 102 -16.30 11.42 13.27
N ILE A 103 -15.96 11.90 12.07
CA ILE A 103 -14.91 12.86 11.79
C ILE A 103 -15.58 14.14 11.28
N ASN A 104 -15.32 15.27 11.95
CA ASN A 104 -15.82 16.57 11.49
C ASN A 104 -15.10 16.94 10.19
N GLU A 105 -15.85 17.15 9.10
CA GLU A 105 -15.32 17.45 7.77
C GLU A 105 -14.45 18.72 7.72
N GLU A 106 -14.75 19.71 8.56
CA GLU A 106 -13.97 20.96 8.63
C GLU A 106 -12.70 20.84 9.49
N SER A 107 -12.45 19.68 10.10
CA SER A 107 -11.28 19.46 10.97
C SER A 107 -9.97 19.34 10.20
N THR A 108 -8.86 19.66 10.85
CA THR A 108 -7.51 19.39 10.33
C THR A 108 -7.29 17.90 10.07
N GLU A 109 -7.86 17.04 10.89
CA GLU A 109 -7.81 15.59 10.76
C GLU A 109 -8.47 15.12 9.47
N ALA A 110 -9.63 15.67 9.11
CA ALA A 110 -10.33 15.38 7.86
C ALA A 110 -9.47 15.76 6.64
N ILE A 111 -8.82 16.93 6.67
CA ILE A 111 -7.90 17.36 5.60
C ILE A 111 -6.74 16.37 5.46
N ILE A 112 -6.12 15.94 6.57
CA ILE A 112 -5.00 14.99 6.56
C ILE A 112 -5.45 13.63 6.02
N ILE A 113 -6.60 13.13 6.45
CA ILE A 113 -7.18 11.86 5.94
C ILE A 113 -7.37 11.96 4.42
N GLY A 114 -8.03 13.01 3.94
CA GLY A 114 -8.28 13.20 2.51
C GLY A 114 -7.00 13.27 1.67
N LYS A 115 -5.99 14.02 2.15
CA LYS A 115 -4.68 14.12 1.49
C LYS A 115 -3.95 12.79 1.48
N SER A 116 -4.00 12.03 2.58
CA SER A 116 -3.38 10.70 2.69
C SER A 116 -4.04 9.71 1.73
N ILE A 117 -5.38 9.68 1.66
CA ILE A 117 -6.13 8.83 0.72
C ILE A 117 -5.77 9.17 -0.73
N LEU A 118 -5.82 10.45 -1.12
CA LEU A 118 -5.53 10.88 -2.50
C LEU A 118 -4.09 10.62 -2.95
N ASN A 119 -3.15 10.44 -2.01
CA ASN A 119 -1.73 10.31 -2.33
C ASN A 119 -1.16 8.91 -2.09
N HIS A 120 -1.94 7.96 -1.49
CA HIS A 120 -1.37 6.67 -1.12
C HIS A 120 -0.99 5.81 -2.35
N ASN A 121 -1.77 5.88 -3.44
CA ASN A 121 -1.55 5.10 -4.67
C ASN A 121 -0.79 5.85 -5.77
N LYS A 122 -0.54 7.17 -5.62
CA LYS A 122 0.14 7.97 -6.65
C LYS A 122 1.59 7.51 -6.87
N TYR A 123 2.05 7.58 -8.12
CA TYR A 123 3.46 7.36 -8.45
C TYR A 123 4.39 8.35 -7.73
N LYS A 124 3.96 9.62 -7.61
CA LYS A 124 4.67 10.65 -6.83
C LYS A 124 3.70 11.35 -5.90
N ILE A 125 4.14 11.60 -4.67
CA ILE A 125 3.40 12.39 -3.69
C ILE A 125 3.31 13.85 -4.18
N ASP A 126 2.17 14.49 -3.95
CA ASP A 126 1.99 15.91 -4.24
C ASP A 126 2.99 16.76 -3.45
N THR A 127 3.57 17.76 -4.11
CA THR A 127 4.65 18.58 -3.53
C THR A 127 4.16 19.67 -2.58
N ASN A 128 2.85 19.93 -2.52
CA ASN A 128 2.23 20.99 -1.75
C ASN A 128 1.62 20.56 -0.42
N LEU A 129 1.98 19.35 0.06
CA LEU A 129 1.52 18.85 1.36
C LEU A 129 2.23 19.56 2.51
N MET A 130 1.46 19.92 3.55
CA MET A 130 2.01 20.42 4.81
C MET A 130 2.74 19.31 5.57
N ARG A 131 3.60 19.67 6.51
CA ARG A 131 4.45 18.71 7.24
C ARG A 131 3.68 17.51 7.81
N ARG A 132 2.52 17.78 8.46
CA ARG A 132 1.71 16.70 9.08
C ARG A 132 0.96 15.89 8.03
N GLU A 133 0.48 16.50 6.94
CA GLU A 133 -0.13 15.81 5.80
C GLU A 133 0.88 14.88 5.12
N LEU A 134 2.10 15.35 4.89
CA LEU A 134 3.17 14.56 4.30
C LEU A 134 3.59 13.39 5.19
N LEU A 135 3.65 13.58 6.53
CA LEU A 135 3.95 12.52 7.48
C LEU A 135 2.97 11.35 7.33
N PHE A 136 1.67 11.61 7.45
CA PHE A 136 0.65 10.57 7.36
C PHE A 136 0.53 9.96 5.96
N THR A 137 0.73 10.76 4.92
CA THR A 137 0.81 10.26 3.55
C THR A 137 1.95 9.26 3.37
N LYS A 138 3.14 9.54 3.89
CA LYS A 138 4.27 8.63 3.86
C LYS A 138 4.01 7.37 4.67
N MET A 139 3.46 7.51 5.87
CA MET A 139 3.12 6.37 6.73
C MET A 139 2.17 5.39 6.05
N ILE A 140 1.07 5.87 5.47
CA ILE A 140 0.10 4.98 4.81
C ILE A 140 0.70 4.33 3.56
N ARG A 141 1.52 5.04 2.78
CA ARG A 141 2.21 4.47 1.62
C ARG A 141 3.12 3.32 2.01
N ASP A 142 3.88 3.50 3.10
CA ASP A 142 4.79 2.47 3.58
C ASP A 142 3.99 1.23 4.05
N MET A 143 3.01 1.41 4.91
CA MET A 143 2.28 0.30 5.53
C MET A 143 1.37 -0.44 4.54
N ASP A 144 0.78 0.24 3.57
CA ASP A 144 0.08 -0.39 2.45
C ASP A 144 1.03 -1.31 1.66
N LYS A 145 2.23 -0.80 1.28
CA LYS A 145 3.23 -1.58 0.54
C LYS A 145 3.77 -2.77 1.35
N VAL A 146 4.03 -2.57 2.64
CA VAL A 146 4.48 -3.66 3.52
C VAL A 146 3.45 -4.79 3.56
N ASP A 147 2.15 -4.47 3.64
CA ASP A 147 1.12 -5.52 3.65
C ASP A 147 0.90 -6.18 2.28
N ILE A 148 1.20 -5.50 1.18
CA ILE A 148 1.11 -6.10 -0.16
C ILE A 148 2.03 -7.32 -0.28
N PHE A 149 3.23 -7.32 0.31
CA PHE A 149 4.10 -8.51 0.33
C PHE A 149 3.42 -9.70 1.01
N ARG A 150 2.70 -9.48 2.13
CA ARG A 150 1.91 -10.52 2.79
C ARG A 150 0.75 -11.00 1.91
N VAL A 151 0.02 -10.08 1.30
CA VAL A 151 -1.12 -10.42 0.42
C VAL A 151 -0.69 -11.29 -0.74
N LEU A 152 0.48 -11.03 -1.32
CA LEU A 152 1.02 -11.81 -2.43
C LEU A 152 1.61 -13.13 -1.97
N ALA A 153 2.24 -13.18 -0.80
CA ALA A 153 2.69 -14.42 -0.19
C ALA A 153 1.53 -15.41 0.05
N LEU A 154 0.33 -14.91 0.39
CA LEU A 154 -0.86 -15.75 0.57
C LEU A 154 -1.44 -16.30 -0.75
N LYS A 155 -1.13 -15.68 -1.89
CA LYS A 155 -1.56 -16.14 -3.23
C LYS A 155 -0.69 -17.28 -3.80
N ASN A 156 -0.07 -18.06 -2.96
CA ASN A 156 0.92 -19.12 -3.18
C ASN A 156 0.64 -20.10 -4.34
N ASN A 157 -0.54 -20.09 -4.95
CA ASN A 157 -0.94 -20.99 -6.02
C ASN A 157 -0.94 -20.36 -7.42
N GLU A 158 -0.65 -19.06 -7.54
CA GLU A 158 -0.43 -18.44 -8.85
C GLU A 158 1.01 -18.75 -9.27
N VAL A 159 1.21 -19.79 -10.08
CA VAL A 159 2.50 -20.08 -10.70
C VAL A 159 2.83 -18.92 -11.64
N PHE A 160 3.72 -18.02 -11.18
CA PHE A 160 4.31 -17.03 -12.09
C PHE A 160 5.09 -17.79 -13.15
N LYS A 161 4.68 -17.64 -14.40
CA LYS A 161 5.49 -18.16 -15.51
C LYS A 161 6.68 -17.22 -15.66
N ALA A 162 7.88 -17.79 -15.50
CA ALA A 162 9.10 -17.08 -15.83
C ALA A 162 9.00 -16.52 -17.26
N SER A 163 9.31 -15.28 -17.43
CA SER A 163 9.25 -14.56 -18.69
C SER A 163 10.40 -13.55 -18.76
N GLU A 164 10.72 -13.08 -19.95
CA GLU A 164 11.73 -12.02 -20.09
C GLU A 164 11.33 -10.75 -19.36
N VAL A 165 12.32 -10.13 -18.70
CA VAL A 165 12.13 -8.81 -18.07
C VAL A 165 12.25 -7.73 -19.14
N THR A 166 11.27 -6.82 -19.17
CA THR A 166 11.32 -5.65 -20.05
C THR A 166 12.51 -4.75 -19.71
N GLU A 167 13.30 -4.32 -20.69
CA GLU A 167 14.48 -3.49 -20.49
C GLU A 167 14.20 -2.22 -19.66
N GLY A 168 13.05 -1.56 -19.92
CA GLY A 168 12.62 -0.37 -19.17
C GLY A 168 12.39 -0.67 -17.69
N VAL A 169 11.75 -1.79 -17.37
CA VAL A 169 11.52 -2.25 -15.98
C VAL A 169 12.84 -2.52 -15.27
N LEU A 170 13.75 -3.24 -15.93
CA LEU A 170 15.06 -3.55 -15.37
C LEU A 170 15.92 -2.28 -15.15
N LYS A 171 15.79 -1.30 -16.05
CA LYS A 171 16.47 0.00 -15.92
C LYS A 171 15.96 0.76 -14.69
N GLU A 172 14.64 0.94 -14.55
CA GLU A 172 14.04 1.63 -13.39
C GLU A 172 14.43 0.94 -12.08
N PHE A 173 14.35 -0.39 -12.04
CA PHE A 173 14.76 -1.18 -10.87
C PHE A 173 16.24 -0.97 -10.54
N SER A 174 17.13 -0.95 -11.56
CA SER A 174 18.57 -0.74 -11.37
C SER A 174 18.92 0.69 -10.95
N LEU A 175 18.02 1.65 -11.15
CA LEU A 175 18.13 3.04 -10.69
C LEU A 175 17.48 3.24 -9.31
N GLU A 176 16.97 2.18 -8.69
CA GLU A 176 16.24 2.21 -7.43
C GLU A 176 15.00 3.13 -7.48
N HIS A 177 14.32 3.12 -8.60
CA HIS A 177 13.08 3.85 -8.79
C HIS A 177 11.87 2.93 -8.66
N SER A 178 10.75 3.50 -8.19
CA SER A 178 9.44 2.88 -8.40
C SER A 178 9.21 2.66 -9.89
N ILE A 179 8.62 1.51 -10.26
CA ILE A 179 8.37 1.18 -11.66
C ILE A 179 7.01 1.76 -12.08
N ASP A 180 6.97 2.44 -13.22
CA ASP A 180 5.72 2.89 -13.81
C ASP A 180 4.93 1.67 -14.33
N ASN A 181 3.72 1.47 -13.81
CA ASN A 181 2.83 0.38 -14.21
C ASN A 181 2.52 0.36 -15.73
N ASN A 182 2.69 1.48 -16.44
CA ASN A 182 2.52 1.54 -17.88
C ASN A 182 3.66 0.84 -18.65
N THR A 183 4.83 0.67 -18.04
CA THR A 183 5.98 -0.01 -18.67
C THR A 183 5.93 -1.53 -18.49
N VAL A 184 5.09 -2.03 -17.59
CA VAL A 184 4.93 -3.45 -17.25
C VAL A 184 4.21 -4.21 -18.35
N LYS A 185 4.85 -5.25 -18.91
CA LYS A 185 4.33 -6.04 -20.05
C LYS A 185 4.25 -7.53 -19.74
N THR A 186 5.13 -8.05 -18.90
CA THR A 186 5.27 -9.49 -18.62
C THR A 186 4.86 -9.82 -17.18
N ASP A 187 4.73 -11.11 -16.88
CA ASP A 187 4.45 -11.52 -15.50
C ASP A 187 5.66 -11.29 -14.60
N THR A 188 6.88 -11.48 -15.11
CA THR A 188 8.11 -11.16 -14.38
C THR A 188 8.25 -9.66 -14.12
N ASP A 189 7.82 -8.79 -15.05
CA ASP A 189 7.76 -7.34 -14.80
C ASP A 189 6.83 -6.99 -13.62
N LYS A 190 5.69 -7.68 -13.48
CA LYS A 190 4.77 -7.46 -12.34
C LYS A 190 5.41 -7.85 -11.01
N VAL A 191 6.20 -8.91 -11.00
CA VAL A 191 6.94 -9.33 -9.81
C VAL A 191 7.98 -8.28 -9.43
N LEU A 192 8.72 -7.74 -10.39
CA LEU A 192 9.69 -6.66 -10.14
C LEU A 192 9.02 -5.32 -9.79
N LEU A 193 7.85 -5.01 -10.36
CA LEU A 193 7.06 -3.85 -9.97
C LEU A 193 6.74 -3.85 -8.47
N VAL A 194 6.29 -4.99 -7.95
CA VAL A 194 5.98 -5.10 -6.52
C VAL A 194 7.26 -5.06 -5.68
N LEU A 195 8.33 -5.75 -6.10
CA LEU A 195 9.60 -5.69 -5.38
C LEU A 195 10.13 -4.26 -5.31
N ALA A 196 9.95 -3.45 -6.36
CA ALA A 196 10.36 -2.05 -6.40
C ALA A 196 9.60 -1.14 -5.40
N PHE A 197 8.56 -1.64 -4.72
CA PHE A 197 7.92 -0.91 -3.62
C PHE A 197 8.88 -0.58 -2.48
N ILE A 198 9.96 -1.36 -2.29
CA ILE A 198 11.00 -1.05 -1.31
C ILE A 198 11.69 0.30 -1.57
N PHE A 199 11.72 0.77 -2.83
CA PHE A 199 12.32 2.06 -3.18
C PHE A 199 11.46 3.27 -2.80
N ASP A 200 10.18 3.05 -2.50
CA ASP A 200 9.22 4.07 -2.07
C ASP A 200 8.94 4.02 -0.55
N ILE A 201 9.65 3.19 0.20
CA ILE A 201 9.59 3.18 1.66
C ILE A 201 10.36 4.38 2.20
N ASN A 202 9.75 5.08 3.16
CA ASN A 202 10.15 6.40 3.62
C ASN A 202 10.78 6.41 5.02
N PHE A 203 10.42 5.46 5.91
CA PHE A 203 10.89 5.44 7.30
C PHE A 203 11.77 4.22 7.57
N GLU A 204 12.80 4.41 8.40
CA GLU A 204 13.65 3.32 8.88
C GLU A 204 12.80 2.25 9.59
N GLU A 205 11.89 2.69 10.46
CA GLU A 205 10.99 1.80 11.19
C GLU A 205 10.10 0.97 10.25
N SER A 206 9.80 1.48 9.05
CA SER A 206 9.06 0.75 8.03
C SER A 206 9.89 -0.38 7.41
N PHE A 207 11.20 -0.17 7.21
CA PHE A 207 12.12 -1.24 6.79
C PHE A 207 12.25 -2.31 7.88
N ASP A 208 12.38 -1.90 9.15
CA ASP A 208 12.44 -2.85 10.26
C ASP A 208 11.16 -3.70 10.36
N ILE A 209 9.98 -3.07 10.20
CA ILE A 209 8.70 -3.81 10.13
C ILE A 209 8.70 -4.78 8.94
N LEU A 210 9.16 -4.36 7.76
CA LEU A 210 9.19 -5.20 6.56
C LEU A 210 10.05 -6.45 6.73
N VAL A 211 11.31 -6.28 7.19
CA VAL A 211 12.27 -7.39 7.28
C VAL A 211 11.99 -8.35 8.43
N ASN A 212 11.27 -7.91 9.46
CA ASN A 212 10.84 -8.77 10.55
C ASN A 212 9.58 -9.60 10.22
N THR A 213 9.18 -9.64 8.94
CA THR A 213 8.08 -10.49 8.47
C THR A 213 8.59 -11.56 7.51
N ASP A 214 8.22 -12.83 7.73
CA ASP A 214 8.54 -13.94 6.82
C ASP A 214 7.98 -13.71 5.40
N ASN A 215 7.05 -12.78 5.25
CA ASN A 215 6.39 -12.50 3.97
C ASN A 215 7.32 -11.87 2.93
N PHE A 216 8.26 -11.03 3.36
CA PHE A 216 9.22 -10.41 2.46
C PHE A 216 10.23 -11.43 1.92
N ASP A 217 10.78 -12.28 2.81
CA ASP A 217 11.69 -13.36 2.41
C ASP A 217 11.00 -14.37 1.49
N PHE A 218 9.74 -14.69 1.80
CA PHE A 218 8.93 -15.53 0.92
C PHE A 218 8.76 -14.86 -0.45
N TYR A 219 8.46 -13.56 -0.50
CA TYR A 219 8.33 -12.82 -1.76
C TYR A 219 9.65 -12.82 -2.56
N LEU A 220 10.79 -12.65 -1.90
CA LEU A 220 12.11 -12.74 -2.54
C LEU A 220 12.34 -14.11 -3.18
N SER A 221 11.91 -15.20 -2.54
CA SER A 221 12.00 -16.55 -3.14
C SER A 221 11.13 -16.71 -4.39
N MET A 222 9.98 -16.05 -4.45
CA MET A 222 9.14 -16.00 -5.65
C MET A 222 9.81 -15.22 -6.79
N VAL A 223 10.48 -14.11 -6.47
CA VAL A 223 11.24 -13.30 -7.45
C VAL A 223 12.37 -14.12 -8.05
N GLU A 224 13.12 -14.87 -7.23
CA GLU A 224 14.19 -15.77 -7.69
C GLU A 224 13.68 -16.75 -8.75
N VAL A 225 12.56 -17.39 -8.49
CA VAL A 225 11.92 -18.33 -9.44
C VAL A 225 11.43 -17.61 -10.71
N ALA A 226 10.85 -16.41 -10.57
CA ALA A 226 10.29 -15.67 -11.69
C ALA A 226 11.35 -15.14 -12.66
N LEU A 227 12.55 -14.82 -12.17
CA LEU A 227 13.64 -14.29 -13.00
C LEU A 227 14.31 -15.34 -13.89
N ASP A 228 14.26 -16.62 -13.54
CA ASP A 228 14.86 -17.73 -14.28
C ASP A 228 16.31 -17.46 -14.75
N SER A 229 17.05 -16.68 -14.01
CA SER A 229 18.42 -16.26 -14.30
C SER A 229 19.19 -15.97 -13.01
N GLU A 230 20.13 -16.87 -12.67
CA GLU A 230 20.97 -16.71 -11.47
C GLU A 230 21.74 -15.38 -11.46
N LYS A 231 22.24 -14.97 -12.63
CA LYS A 231 22.98 -13.69 -12.76
C LYS A 231 22.10 -12.48 -12.49
N LEU A 232 20.86 -12.51 -13.04
CA LEU A 232 19.91 -11.42 -12.86
C LEU A 232 19.39 -11.40 -11.42
N TRP A 233 19.09 -12.57 -10.85
CA TRP A 233 18.70 -12.70 -9.47
C TRP A 233 19.74 -12.13 -8.49
N LYS A 234 21.01 -12.50 -8.65
CA LYS A 234 22.09 -11.95 -7.83
C LYS A 234 22.12 -10.42 -7.85
N LYS A 235 21.99 -9.82 -9.05
CA LYS A 235 21.94 -8.36 -9.20
C LYS A 235 20.74 -7.74 -8.52
N VAL A 236 19.54 -8.30 -8.75
CA VAL A 236 18.29 -7.80 -8.14
C VAL A 236 18.35 -7.90 -6.61
N ARG A 237 18.79 -9.03 -6.10
CA ARG A 237 18.98 -9.26 -4.66
C ARG A 237 19.95 -8.28 -4.02
N GLU A 238 21.11 -8.05 -4.64
CA GLU A 238 22.12 -7.09 -4.16
C GLU A 238 21.50 -5.69 -4.02
N ILE A 239 20.82 -5.18 -5.06
CA ILE A 239 20.15 -3.87 -5.04
C ILE A 239 19.13 -3.80 -3.90
N CYS A 240 18.32 -4.86 -3.69
CA CYS A 240 17.33 -4.89 -2.61
C CYS A 240 17.98 -4.80 -1.23
N PHE A 241 19.01 -5.62 -0.97
CA PHE A 241 19.67 -5.64 0.33
C PHE A 241 20.44 -4.35 0.60
N ASP A 242 21.09 -3.76 -0.41
CA ASP A 242 21.76 -2.46 -0.28
C ASP A 242 20.74 -1.35 0.07
N LYS A 243 19.56 -1.37 -0.54
CA LYS A 243 18.49 -0.41 -0.21
C LYS A 243 17.97 -0.59 1.21
N ILE A 244 17.73 -1.83 1.62
CA ILE A 244 17.23 -2.15 2.98
C ILE A 244 18.28 -1.76 4.02
N ASN A 245 19.55 -2.13 3.83
CA ASN A 245 20.62 -1.80 4.77
C ASN A 245 20.77 -0.29 4.92
N ARG A 246 20.77 0.48 3.82
CA ARG A 246 20.79 1.95 3.89
C ARG A 246 19.55 2.52 4.55
N GLY A 247 18.39 1.86 4.41
CA GLY A 247 17.16 2.23 5.08
C GLY A 247 17.21 2.02 6.59
N LEU A 248 17.95 1.02 7.06
CA LEU A 248 18.14 0.67 8.48
C LEU A 248 19.33 1.39 9.15
N GLU A 249 20.21 2.05 8.37
CA GLU A 249 21.43 2.73 8.85
C GLU A 249 21.29 4.27 8.91
N ASN A 250 20.18 4.83 8.45
CA ASN A 250 19.98 6.29 8.47
C ASN A 250 19.54 6.76 9.87
N GLU A 251 20.49 6.79 10.83
CA GLU A 251 20.34 7.50 12.11
C GLU A 251 20.48 9.02 11.97
#